data_ff904ffa5cc340af810f713af745dcc3
#
_entry.id   ff904ffa5cc340af810f713af745dcc3
#
_cell.length_a   1.000
_cell.length_b   1.000
_cell.length_c   1.000
_cell.angle_alpha   90.00
_cell.angle_beta   90.00
_cell.angle_gamma   90.00
#
_symmetry.space_group_name_H-M   'P 1'
#
loop_
_entity.id
_entity.type
_entity.pdbx_description
1 polymer ?
#
loop_
_entity_poly.entity_id
_entity_poly.type
_entity_poly.pdbx_seq_one_letter_code
_entity_poly.pdbx_strand_id
1 'polypeptide(L)'
;MTSPNTIKSKDQTVAILGNGAVGIALAKGFAALDYQVVFGTRDVNGAKTRDALKAVSGSRAASLSEAARAGQLAVIALPWSGLRGGLEAAGAANLAGKLVIDACNPLYVVNGVPTLAVGYTDSAGEIAQRLLPQAKVVKAFNIITAGHMVNPHLPDGTPDMFIAGNDEAAKAQVRALLRAFGWRGAIDLGPISASRLLEPLAMVWISYAFRNNHWTHGFSLLGQKA
;
A
#
# COMPACT_ATOMS: atom_id res chain seq x y z
N MET A 1 6.96 -32.39 0.76
CA MET A 1 7.44 -31.08 1.18
C MET A 1 7.53 -30.20 -0.04
N THR A 2 6.48 -29.46 -0.34
CA THR A 2 6.45 -28.54 -1.49
C THR A 2 7.17 -27.26 -1.04
N SER A 3 8.22 -26.89 -1.80
CA SER A 3 9.00 -25.65 -1.59
C SER A 3 8.09 -24.45 -1.44
N PRO A 4 8.44 -23.46 -0.56
CA PRO A 4 7.68 -22.24 -0.44
C PRO A 4 7.65 -21.55 -1.79
N ASN A 5 6.45 -21.12 -2.17
CA ASN A 5 6.08 -20.46 -3.41
C ASN A 5 7.05 -19.27 -3.65
N THR A 6 8.09 -19.51 -4.44
CA THR A 6 9.02 -18.47 -4.88
C THR A 6 8.21 -17.51 -5.73
N ILE A 7 8.07 -16.26 -5.29
CA ILE A 7 7.45 -15.19 -6.08
C ILE A 7 8.28 -15.10 -7.36
N LYS A 8 7.78 -15.63 -8.48
CA LYS A 8 8.40 -15.46 -9.80
C LYS A 8 8.11 -14.02 -10.24
N SER A 9 9.03 -13.12 -9.94
CA SER A 9 8.88 -11.69 -10.22
C SER A 9 9.52 -11.24 -11.53
N LYS A 10 10.45 -12.00 -12.08
CA LYS A 10 11.37 -11.61 -13.16
C LYS A 10 10.70 -11.11 -14.47
N ASP A 11 9.39 -11.31 -14.63
CA ASP A 11 8.63 -10.83 -15.80
C ASP A 11 7.32 -10.15 -15.36
N GLN A 12 7.18 -9.82 -14.07
CA GLN A 12 5.97 -9.20 -13.56
C GLN A 12 6.14 -7.69 -13.43
N THR A 13 5.13 -6.97 -13.86
CA THR A 13 5.04 -5.52 -13.70
C THR A 13 4.15 -5.18 -12.52
N VAL A 14 4.59 -4.26 -11.66
CA VAL A 14 3.76 -3.64 -10.64
C VAL A 14 3.39 -2.21 -11.07
N ALA A 15 2.11 -1.89 -11.00
CA ALA A 15 1.60 -0.53 -11.16
C ALA A 15 1.60 0.18 -9.81
N ILE A 16 2.37 1.23 -9.65
CA ILE A 16 2.35 2.07 -8.45
C ILE A 16 1.50 3.31 -8.78
N LEU A 17 0.26 3.32 -8.32
CA LEU A 17 -0.67 4.44 -8.54
C LEU A 17 -0.37 5.53 -7.50
N GLY A 18 0.46 6.49 -7.90
CA GLY A 18 1.00 7.57 -7.08
C GLY A 18 2.53 7.53 -6.98
N ASN A 19 3.13 8.72 -7.04
CA ASN A 19 4.58 8.94 -7.08
C ASN A 19 5.10 9.74 -5.86
N GLY A 20 4.38 9.66 -4.74
CA GLY A 20 4.79 10.23 -3.46
C GLY A 20 5.71 9.31 -2.67
N ALA A 21 6.03 9.70 -1.41
CA ALA A 21 6.95 8.96 -0.54
C ALA A 21 6.56 7.48 -0.37
N VAL A 22 5.28 7.17 -0.15
CA VAL A 22 4.75 5.81 -0.03
C VAL A 22 4.95 5.03 -1.34
N GLY A 23 4.57 5.64 -2.47
CA GLY A 23 4.74 5.01 -3.79
C GLY A 23 6.20 4.70 -4.10
N ILE A 24 7.11 5.63 -3.81
CA ILE A 24 8.56 5.45 -4.02
C ILE A 24 9.11 4.35 -3.10
N ALA A 25 8.71 4.31 -1.83
CA ALA A 25 9.18 3.31 -0.89
C ALA A 25 8.78 1.89 -1.31
N LEU A 26 7.50 1.67 -1.65
CA LEU A 26 7.01 0.38 -2.12
C LEU A 26 7.60 0.01 -3.48
N ALA A 27 7.75 0.98 -4.40
CA ALA A 27 8.40 0.78 -5.70
C ALA A 27 9.83 0.26 -5.55
N LYS A 28 10.63 0.82 -4.60
CA LYS A 28 11.98 0.32 -4.29
C LYS A 28 11.94 -1.14 -3.82
N GLY A 29 10.99 -1.49 -2.96
CA GLY A 29 10.81 -2.87 -2.51
C GLY A 29 10.50 -3.83 -3.65
N PHE A 30 9.57 -3.46 -4.53
CA PHE A 30 9.24 -4.26 -5.70
C PHE A 30 10.41 -4.37 -6.68
N ALA A 31 11.13 -3.28 -6.94
CA ALA A 31 12.32 -3.30 -7.81
C ALA A 31 13.42 -4.22 -7.25
N ALA A 32 13.61 -4.24 -5.92
CA ALA A 32 14.55 -5.16 -5.25
C ALA A 32 14.13 -6.64 -5.35
N LEU A 33 12.87 -6.92 -5.66
CA LEU A 33 12.33 -8.25 -5.97
C LEU A 33 12.24 -8.52 -7.48
N ASP A 34 12.97 -7.78 -8.30
CA ASP A 34 13.03 -7.89 -9.77
C ASP A 34 11.69 -7.61 -10.50
N TYR A 35 10.75 -6.90 -9.89
CA TYR A 35 9.56 -6.43 -10.60
C TYR A 35 9.90 -5.25 -11.51
N GLN A 36 9.27 -5.22 -12.69
CA GLN A 36 9.20 -4.01 -13.51
C GLN A 36 8.26 -3.00 -12.84
N VAL A 37 8.74 -1.80 -12.56
CA VAL A 37 7.95 -0.77 -11.87
C VAL A 37 7.42 0.26 -12.87
N VAL A 38 6.11 0.49 -12.84
CA VAL A 38 5.44 1.55 -13.60
C VAL A 38 4.70 2.49 -12.65
N PHE A 39 5.16 3.72 -12.54
CA PHE A 39 4.43 4.76 -11.81
C PHE A 39 3.25 5.26 -12.63
N GLY A 40 2.04 5.12 -12.11
CA GLY A 40 0.83 5.76 -12.62
C GLY A 40 0.66 7.15 -12.00
N THR A 41 0.64 8.17 -12.82
CA THR A 41 0.59 9.57 -12.38
C THR A 41 -0.28 10.43 -13.29
N ARG A 42 -0.76 11.57 -12.79
CA ARG A 42 -1.49 12.58 -13.57
C ARG A 42 -0.57 13.43 -14.43
N ASP A 43 0.66 13.63 -13.98
CA ASP A 43 1.68 14.41 -14.67
C ASP A 43 2.94 13.57 -14.90
N VAL A 44 2.98 12.90 -16.05
CA VAL A 44 4.06 11.97 -16.42
C VAL A 44 5.42 12.69 -16.53
N ASN A 45 5.42 13.96 -16.90
CA ASN A 45 6.62 14.76 -17.09
C ASN A 45 6.92 15.72 -15.92
N GLY A 46 6.11 15.68 -14.88
CA GLY A 46 6.22 16.58 -13.73
C GLY A 46 7.48 16.37 -12.90
N ALA A 47 7.85 17.35 -12.10
CA ALA A 47 9.03 17.31 -11.25
C ALA A 47 8.99 16.10 -10.28
N LYS A 48 7.86 15.88 -9.59
CA LYS A 48 7.67 14.73 -8.68
C LYS A 48 7.84 13.41 -9.39
N THR A 49 7.43 13.30 -10.65
CA THR A 49 7.60 12.07 -11.44
C THR A 49 9.06 11.84 -11.78
N ARG A 50 9.78 12.89 -12.20
CA ARG A 50 11.22 12.79 -12.43
C ARG A 50 11.99 12.37 -11.18
N ASP A 51 11.61 12.90 -10.01
CA ASP A 51 12.24 12.52 -8.74
C ASP A 51 11.95 11.05 -8.37
N ALA A 52 10.73 10.57 -8.60
CA ALA A 52 10.39 9.17 -8.41
C ALA A 52 11.20 8.24 -9.34
N LEU A 53 11.34 8.59 -10.61
CA LEU A 53 12.14 7.83 -11.58
C LEU A 53 13.64 7.80 -11.21
N LYS A 54 14.18 8.91 -10.71
CA LYS A 54 15.56 8.95 -10.19
C LYS A 54 15.73 8.07 -8.94
N ALA A 55 14.71 8.05 -8.08
CA ALA A 55 14.74 7.27 -6.84
C ALA A 55 14.62 5.75 -7.05
N VAL A 56 14.03 5.31 -8.18
CA VAL A 56 13.79 3.90 -8.52
C VAL A 56 14.33 3.62 -9.92
N SER A 57 15.60 3.23 -9.97
CA SER A 57 16.27 2.93 -11.25
C SER A 57 15.55 1.85 -12.03
N GLY A 58 15.46 1.98 -13.36
CA GLY A 58 14.78 1.06 -14.25
C GLY A 58 13.26 1.17 -14.24
N SER A 59 12.67 2.05 -13.42
CA SER A 59 11.23 2.32 -13.47
C SER A 59 10.86 3.24 -14.63
N ARG A 60 9.59 3.22 -15.00
CA ARG A 60 9.01 4.17 -15.97
C ARG A 60 7.74 4.81 -15.42
N ALA A 61 7.33 5.90 -16.01
CA ALA A 61 6.07 6.57 -15.69
C ALA A 61 5.10 6.48 -16.86
N ALA A 62 3.81 6.46 -16.54
CA ALA A 62 2.71 6.44 -17.49
C ALA A 62 1.48 7.14 -16.88
N SER A 63 0.44 7.33 -17.66
CA SER A 63 -0.86 7.70 -17.12
C SER A 63 -1.36 6.64 -16.14
N LEU A 64 -2.29 6.99 -15.25
CA LEU A 64 -2.90 6.04 -14.31
C LEU A 64 -3.52 4.84 -15.02
N SER A 65 -4.20 5.06 -16.15
CA SER A 65 -4.81 4.00 -16.95
C SER A 65 -3.78 3.06 -17.58
N GLU A 66 -2.74 3.62 -18.21
CA GLU A 66 -1.67 2.81 -18.83
C GLU A 66 -0.89 2.01 -17.81
N ALA A 67 -0.57 2.60 -16.64
CA ALA A 67 0.09 1.90 -15.56
C ALA A 67 -0.78 0.77 -15.02
N ALA A 68 -2.06 1.03 -14.74
CA ALA A 68 -3.02 0.03 -14.27
C ALA A 68 -3.16 -1.15 -15.25
N ARG A 69 -3.17 -0.87 -16.55
CA ARG A 69 -3.22 -1.89 -17.60
C ARG A 69 -1.96 -2.73 -17.65
N ALA A 70 -0.79 -2.11 -17.53
CA ALA A 70 0.51 -2.76 -17.63
C ALA A 70 0.81 -3.68 -16.43
N GLY A 71 0.37 -3.33 -15.21
CA GLY A 71 0.66 -4.10 -14.01
C GLY A 71 -0.13 -5.40 -13.92
N GLN A 72 0.49 -6.50 -13.51
CA GLN A 72 -0.16 -7.73 -13.06
C GLN A 72 -0.74 -7.57 -11.67
N LEU A 73 -0.20 -6.68 -10.87
CA LEU A 73 -0.74 -6.21 -9.61
C LEU A 73 -0.59 -4.68 -9.52
N ALA A 74 -1.31 -4.06 -8.61
CA ALA A 74 -1.22 -2.62 -8.39
C ALA A 74 -1.09 -2.26 -6.91
N VAL A 75 -0.52 -1.09 -6.65
CA VAL A 75 -0.46 -0.46 -5.33
C VAL A 75 -1.14 0.90 -5.41
N ILE A 76 -2.10 1.17 -4.55
CA ILE A 76 -2.70 2.48 -4.36
C ILE A 76 -1.87 3.24 -3.33
N ALA A 77 -1.14 4.27 -3.78
CA ALA A 77 -0.32 5.17 -2.98
C ALA A 77 -0.72 6.63 -3.23
N LEU A 78 -2.03 6.85 -3.35
CA LEU A 78 -2.65 8.15 -3.61
C LEU A 78 -2.99 8.87 -2.30
N PRO A 79 -2.92 10.20 -2.24
CA PRO A 79 -3.50 10.93 -1.13
C PRO A 79 -5.02 10.80 -1.14
N TRP A 80 -5.66 10.91 0.03
CA TRP A 80 -7.12 10.83 0.15
C TRP A 80 -7.87 11.72 -0.83
N SER A 81 -7.43 12.99 -0.96
CA SER A 81 -8.04 13.96 -1.88
C SER A 81 -7.95 13.55 -3.36
N GLY A 82 -7.06 12.65 -3.71
CA GLY A 82 -6.87 12.14 -5.07
C GLY A 82 -7.35 10.71 -5.27
N LEU A 83 -7.82 10.01 -4.22
CA LEU A 83 -8.14 8.59 -4.29
C LEU A 83 -9.22 8.29 -5.33
N ARG A 84 -10.40 8.89 -5.20
CA ARG A 84 -11.52 8.65 -6.11
C ARG A 84 -11.15 8.95 -7.56
N GLY A 85 -10.75 10.19 -7.86
CA GLY A 85 -10.40 10.58 -9.23
C GLY A 85 -9.21 9.81 -9.80
N GLY A 86 -8.28 9.39 -8.94
CA GLY A 86 -7.15 8.55 -9.36
C GLY A 86 -7.57 7.12 -9.74
N LEU A 87 -8.49 6.51 -9.00
CA LEU A 87 -9.01 5.17 -9.31
C LEU A 87 -9.95 5.19 -10.53
N GLU A 88 -10.77 6.24 -10.66
CA GLU A 88 -11.58 6.45 -11.87
C GLU A 88 -10.70 6.59 -13.11
N ALA A 89 -9.62 7.38 -13.02
CA ALA A 89 -8.65 7.56 -14.11
C ALA A 89 -7.83 6.29 -14.39
N ALA A 90 -7.53 5.46 -13.39
CA ALA A 90 -6.89 4.15 -13.59
C ALA A 90 -7.80 3.19 -14.36
N GLY A 91 -9.12 3.29 -14.14
CA GLY A 91 -10.14 2.50 -14.79
C GLY A 91 -10.32 1.11 -14.15
N ALA A 92 -11.51 0.84 -13.61
CA ALA A 92 -11.81 -0.41 -12.91
C ALA A 92 -11.56 -1.65 -13.80
N ALA A 93 -11.85 -1.59 -15.10
CA ALA A 93 -11.61 -2.69 -16.04
C ALA A 93 -10.13 -3.05 -16.17
N ASN A 94 -9.23 -2.06 -16.06
CA ASN A 94 -7.78 -2.31 -16.12
C ASN A 94 -7.24 -3.06 -14.89
N LEU A 95 -7.97 -3.03 -13.77
CA LEU A 95 -7.63 -3.66 -12.50
C LEU A 95 -8.47 -4.90 -12.18
N ALA A 96 -9.39 -5.28 -13.06
CA ALA A 96 -10.26 -6.44 -12.87
C ALA A 96 -9.45 -7.74 -12.69
N GLY A 97 -9.78 -8.52 -11.65
CA GLY A 97 -9.12 -9.78 -11.30
C GLY A 97 -7.74 -9.63 -10.66
N LYS A 98 -7.16 -8.43 -10.63
CA LYS A 98 -5.80 -8.18 -10.12
C LYS A 98 -5.80 -7.97 -8.61
N LEU A 99 -4.69 -8.34 -7.96
CA LEU A 99 -4.36 -7.88 -6.61
C LEU A 99 -4.14 -6.37 -6.65
N VAL A 100 -4.82 -5.65 -5.77
CA VAL A 100 -4.63 -4.22 -5.54
C VAL A 100 -4.33 -3.98 -4.06
N ILE A 101 -3.09 -3.63 -3.75
CA ILE A 101 -2.67 -3.30 -2.38
C ILE A 101 -3.05 -1.85 -2.11
N ASP A 102 -3.87 -1.62 -1.09
CA ASP A 102 -4.26 -0.26 -0.67
C ASP A 102 -3.45 0.19 0.54
N ALA A 103 -2.52 1.13 0.33
CA ALA A 103 -1.70 1.72 1.37
C ALA A 103 -2.21 3.11 1.83
N CYS A 104 -3.41 3.51 1.42
CA CYS A 104 -3.98 4.82 1.70
C CYS A 104 -4.58 4.92 3.11
N ASN A 105 -4.55 6.13 3.65
CA ASN A 105 -5.37 6.53 4.78
C ASN A 105 -6.27 7.70 4.37
N PRO A 106 -7.55 7.74 4.81
CA PRO A 106 -8.46 8.82 4.49
C PRO A 106 -8.20 10.03 5.39
N LEU A 107 -7.10 10.74 5.12
CA LEU A 107 -6.64 11.84 5.97
C LEU A 107 -6.79 13.19 5.28
N TYR A 108 -7.21 14.17 6.06
CA TYR A 108 -7.06 15.57 5.75
C TYR A 108 -6.49 16.31 6.97
N VAL A 109 -6.10 17.55 6.82
CA VAL A 109 -5.52 18.35 7.88
C VAL A 109 -6.48 19.49 8.23
N VAL A 110 -6.91 19.54 9.48
CA VAL A 110 -7.74 20.62 10.04
C VAL A 110 -6.90 21.37 11.06
N ASN A 111 -6.66 22.65 10.82
CA ASN A 111 -5.86 23.48 11.71
C ASN A 111 -4.50 22.87 12.10
N GLY A 112 -3.82 22.24 11.14
CA GLY A 112 -2.53 21.57 11.36
C GLY A 112 -2.63 20.16 11.96
N VAL A 113 -3.83 19.68 12.30
CA VAL A 113 -4.05 18.36 12.93
C VAL A 113 -4.55 17.35 11.89
N PRO A 114 -3.87 16.22 11.70
CA PRO A 114 -4.37 15.12 10.88
C PRO A 114 -5.69 14.58 11.44
N THR A 115 -6.67 14.42 10.57
CA THR A 115 -8.04 14.02 10.92
C THR A 115 -8.54 13.00 9.94
N LEU A 116 -9.28 11.98 10.40
CA LEU A 116 -9.95 11.03 9.50
C LEU A 116 -11.11 11.69 8.76
N ALA A 117 -11.13 11.51 7.45
CA ALA A 117 -12.22 11.99 6.59
C ALA A 117 -13.43 11.04 6.60
N VAL A 118 -13.21 9.77 6.87
CA VAL A 118 -14.24 8.72 6.92
C VAL A 118 -13.85 7.69 7.99
N GLY A 119 -14.84 7.08 8.63
CA GLY A 119 -14.65 6.08 9.67
C GLY A 119 -15.98 5.46 10.11
N TYR A 120 -15.98 4.67 11.19
CA TYR A 120 -17.13 3.97 11.77
C TYR A 120 -17.84 3.01 10.82
N THR A 121 -18.65 3.55 9.91
CA THR A 121 -19.51 2.80 9.01
C THR A 121 -18.92 2.60 7.63
N ASP A 122 -17.79 3.25 7.33
CA ASP A 122 -17.09 3.17 6.05
C ASP A 122 -15.58 3.39 6.21
N SER A 123 -14.80 3.14 5.14
CA SER A 123 -13.35 3.28 5.10
C SER A 123 -12.85 3.56 3.69
N ALA A 124 -11.63 4.08 3.56
CA ALA A 124 -10.99 4.23 2.25
C ALA A 124 -10.81 2.88 1.54
N GLY A 125 -10.51 1.80 2.30
CA GLY A 125 -10.41 0.44 1.75
C GLY A 125 -11.71 -0.04 1.12
N GLU A 126 -12.84 0.17 1.79
CA GLU A 126 -14.17 -0.18 1.23
C GLU A 126 -14.54 0.71 0.04
N ILE A 127 -14.22 1.99 0.11
CA ILE A 127 -14.42 2.92 -1.02
C ILE A 127 -13.59 2.47 -2.23
N ALA A 128 -12.33 2.11 -2.03
CA ALA A 128 -11.48 1.57 -3.10
C ALA A 128 -12.08 0.28 -3.67
N GLN A 129 -12.54 -0.65 -2.83
CA GLN A 129 -13.16 -1.90 -3.30
C GLN A 129 -14.46 -1.64 -4.09
N ARG A 130 -15.28 -0.65 -3.68
CA ARG A 130 -16.50 -0.29 -4.43
C ARG A 130 -16.19 0.37 -5.77
N LEU A 131 -15.13 1.18 -5.85
CA LEU A 131 -14.67 1.78 -7.12
C LEU A 131 -14.02 0.75 -8.05
N LEU A 132 -13.50 -0.35 -7.49
CA LEU A 132 -12.81 -1.43 -8.19
C LEU A 132 -13.52 -2.78 -7.90
N PRO A 133 -14.77 -2.98 -8.31
CA PRO A 133 -15.60 -4.09 -7.82
C PRO A 133 -15.06 -5.47 -8.19
N GLN A 134 -14.32 -5.59 -9.28
CA GLN A 134 -13.72 -6.85 -9.74
C GLN A 134 -12.25 -6.99 -9.35
N ALA A 135 -11.63 -5.99 -8.71
CA ALA A 135 -10.28 -6.11 -8.18
C ALA A 135 -10.29 -6.81 -6.82
N LYS A 136 -9.17 -7.41 -6.46
CA LYS A 136 -8.94 -8.04 -5.15
C LYS A 136 -8.19 -7.05 -4.26
N VAL A 137 -8.93 -6.13 -3.63
CA VAL A 137 -8.33 -5.09 -2.79
C VAL A 137 -7.91 -5.67 -1.45
N VAL A 138 -6.67 -5.40 -1.05
CA VAL A 138 -6.11 -5.74 0.26
C VAL A 138 -5.51 -4.49 0.88
N LYS A 139 -6.05 -4.04 2.01
CA LYS A 139 -5.48 -2.98 2.84
C LYS A 139 -4.22 -3.49 3.51
N ALA A 140 -3.10 -2.77 3.35
CA ALA A 140 -1.81 -3.05 4.00
C ALA A 140 -0.92 -1.79 4.00
N PHE A 141 0.15 -1.79 4.80
CA PHE A 141 1.15 -0.71 4.88
C PHE A 141 0.66 0.65 5.41
N ASN A 142 -0.58 0.77 5.80
CA ASN A 142 -1.18 2.05 6.21
C ASN A 142 -0.79 2.52 7.62
N ILE A 143 -0.15 1.67 8.43
CA ILE A 143 0.18 1.91 9.86
C ILE A 143 1.68 2.05 10.12
N ILE A 144 2.45 2.40 9.13
CA ILE A 144 3.92 2.56 9.23
C ILE A 144 4.39 3.73 8.36
N THR A 145 5.49 4.36 8.71
CA THR A 145 6.11 5.38 7.84
C THR A 145 6.68 4.76 6.56
N ALA A 146 6.71 5.53 5.48
CA ALA A 146 7.23 5.10 4.18
C ALA A 146 8.66 4.50 4.28
N GLY A 147 9.51 5.05 5.13
CA GLY A 147 10.88 4.57 5.32
C GLY A 147 11.00 3.16 5.88
N HIS A 148 9.95 2.62 6.49
CA HIS A 148 9.91 1.29 7.09
C HIS A 148 8.87 0.35 6.46
N MET A 149 8.30 0.70 5.30
CA MET A 149 7.40 -0.21 4.56
C MET A 149 8.15 -1.41 3.98
N VAL A 150 9.41 -1.21 3.65
CA VAL A 150 10.36 -2.26 3.23
C VAL A 150 11.51 -2.27 4.23
N ASN A 151 11.92 -3.47 4.68
CA ASN A 151 12.88 -3.66 5.77
C ASN A 151 12.45 -2.98 7.07
N PRO A 152 11.37 -3.42 7.72
CA PRO A 152 10.76 -2.78 8.90
C PRO A 152 11.53 -3.07 10.18
N HIS A 153 12.86 -2.94 10.17
CA HIS A 153 13.68 -3.15 11.36
C HIS A 153 13.70 -1.87 12.20
N LEU A 154 13.16 -1.96 13.39
CA LEU A 154 13.22 -0.92 14.42
C LEU A 154 14.20 -1.37 15.53
N PRO A 155 14.71 -0.44 16.37
CA PRO A 155 15.67 -0.79 17.43
C PRO A 155 15.17 -1.93 18.35
N ASP A 156 13.88 -1.95 18.65
CA ASP A 156 13.27 -2.93 19.57
C ASP A 156 12.71 -4.17 18.84
N GLY A 157 12.91 -4.29 17.54
CA GLY A 157 12.49 -5.45 16.75
C GLY A 157 11.68 -5.09 15.50
N THR A 158 11.08 -6.11 14.89
CA THR A 158 10.24 -5.96 13.70
C THR A 158 8.78 -5.81 14.13
N PRO A 159 8.09 -4.73 13.75
CA PRO A 159 6.66 -4.55 14.04
C PRO A 159 5.80 -5.56 13.28
N ASP A 160 4.53 -5.65 13.67
CA ASP A 160 3.54 -6.43 12.95
C ASP A 160 2.80 -5.59 11.91
N MET A 161 2.50 -6.20 10.76
CA MET A 161 1.62 -5.64 9.75
C MET A 161 0.24 -6.28 9.86
N PHE A 162 -0.80 -5.44 9.92
CA PHE A 162 -2.19 -5.89 9.84
C PHE A 162 -2.71 -5.73 8.43
N ILE A 163 -3.53 -6.68 7.97
CA ILE A 163 -4.14 -6.64 6.64
C ILE A 163 -5.65 -6.89 6.71
N ALA A 164 -6.37 -6.42 5.70
CA ALA A 164 -7.79 -6.69 5.50
C ALA A 164 -8.10 -6.83 4.01
N GLY A 165 -8.96 -7.78 3.63
CA GLY A 165 -9.34 -8.00 2.24
C GLY A 165 -10.33 -9.14 2.09
N ASN A 166 -11.09 -9.15 1.01
CA ASN A 166 -12.17 -10.13 0.79
C ASN A 166 -11.69 -11.42 0.11
N ASP A 167 -10.52 -11.42 -0.53
CA ASP A 167 -10.00 -12.55 -1.31
C ASP A 167 -8.81 -13.19 -0.56
N GLU A 168 -8.97 -14.44 -0.15
CA GLU A 168 -7.95 -15.17 0.64
C GLU A 168 -6.65 -15.39 -0.15
N ALA A 169 -6.74 -15.62 -1.46
CA ALA A 169 -5.56 -15.81 -2.30
C ALA A 169 -4.77 -14.50 -2.45
N ALA A 170 -5.47 -13.36 -2.58
CA ALA A 170 -4.85 -12.04 -2.60
C ALA A 170 -4.17 -11.71 -1.26
N LYS A 171 -4.82 -11.99 -0.13
CA LYS A 171 -4.21 -11.84 1.20
C LYS A 171 -2.98 -12.73 1.37
N ALA A 172 -3.01 -13.96 0.86
CA ALA A 172 -1.86 -14.85 0.88
C ALA A 172 -0.69 -14.30 0.04
N GLN A 173 -0.96 -13.70 -1.13
CA GLN A 173 0.06 -13.00 -1.93
C GLN A 173 0.65 -11.81 -1.16
N VAL A 174 -0.17 -10.99 -0.50
CA VAL A 174 0.31 -9.87 0.32
C VAL A 174 1.18 -10.37 1.47
N ARG A 175 0.79 -11.46 2.15
CA ARG A 175 1.63 -12.09 3.19
C ARG A 175 3.00 -12.53 2.67
N ALA A 176 3.05 -13.09 1.46
CA ALA A 176 4.31 -13.49 0.83
C ALA A 176 5.17 -12.26 0.48
N LEU A 177 4.58 -11.19 -0.07
CA LEU A 177 5.27 -9.92 -0.34
C LEU A 177 5.81 -9.28 0.94
N LEU A 178 5.01 -9.25 2.01
CA LEU A 178 5.45 -8.73 3.30
C LEU A 178 6.70 -9.47 3.81
N ARG A 179 6.70 -10.81 3.76
CA ARG A 179 7.89 -11.59 4.14
C ARG A 179 9.10 -11.25 3.26
N ALA A 180 8.91 -11.10 1.96
CA ALA A 180 9.97 -10.71 1.03
C ALA A 180 10.49 -9.29 1.31
N PHE A 181 9.65 -8.40 1.86
CA PHE A 181 10.03 -7.07 2.31
C PHE A 181 10.62 -7.04 3.73
N GLY A 182 10.82 -8.20 4.38
CA GLY A 182 11.45 -8.31 5.69
C GLY A 182 10.50 -8.28 6.88
N TRP A 183 9.17 -8.29 6.66
CA TRP A 183 8.19 -8.43 7.73
C TRP A 183 8.13 -9.87 8.25
N ARG A 184 7.78 -10.06 9.53
CA ARG A 184 7.53 -11.40 10.10
C ARG A 184 6.35 -12.11 9.45
N GLY A 185 5.43 -11.36 8.87
CA GLY A 185 4.22 -11.83 8.22
C GLY A 185 3.13 -10.76 8.25
N ALA A 186 1.88 -11.20 8.26
CA ALA A 186 0.74 -10.31 8.42
C ALA A 186 -0.30 -10.92 9.36
N ILE A 187 -0.89 -10.07 10.19
CA ILE A 187 -2.06 -10.38 11.02
C ILE A 187 -3.30 -10.04 10.20
N ASP A 188 -4.08 -11.04 9.88
CA ASP A 188 -5.30 -10.90 9.08
C ASP A 188 -6.48 -10.51 9.97
N LEU A 189 -7.08 -9.36 9.71
CA LEU A 189 -8.26 -8.88 10.41
C LEU A 189 -9.58 -9.24 9.71
N GLY A 190 -9.52 -10.03 8.61
CA GLY A 190 -10.71 -10.49 7.90
C GLY A 190 -11.05 -9.65 6.67
N PRO A 191 -12.35 -9.36 6.41
CA PRO A 191 -12.78 -8.72 5.18
C PRO A 191 -12.32 -7.27 5.07
N ILE A 192 -12.46 -6.69 3.87
CA ILE A 192 -12.03 -5.30 3.59
C ILE A 192 -12.70 -4.28 4.54
N SER A 193 -13.86 -4.59 5.10
CA SER A 193 -14.53 -3.76 6.10
C SER A 193 -13.72 -3.60 7.40
N ALA A 194 -12.76 -4.50 7.69
CA ALA A 194 -11.82 -4.33 8.80
C ALA A 194 -10.84 -3.14 8.58
N SER A 195 -10.80 -2.54 7.38
CA SER A 195 -10.16 -1.25 7.16
C SER A 195 -10.69 -0.15 8.09
N ARG A 196 -11.94 -0.29 8.57
CA ARG A 196 -12.55 0.59 9.60
C ARG A 196 -11.80 0.54 10.94
N LEU A 197 -10.98 -0.48 11.18
CA LEU A 197 -10.11 -0.60 12.35
C LEU A 197 -8.69 -0.14 12.02
N LEU A 198 -8.19 -0.48 10.83
CA LEU A 198 -6.82 -0.17 10.41
C LEU A 198 -6.58 1.32 10.18
N GLU A 199 -7.56 2.03 9.64
CA GLU A 199 -7.44 3.46 9.37
C GLU A 199 -7.46 4.31 10.65
N PRO A 200 -8.34 4.06 11.64
CA PRO A 200 -8.21 4.65 12.97
C PRO A 200 -6.92 4.25 13.71
N LEU A 201 -6.42 3.01 13.54
CA LEU A 201 -5.13 2.61 14.10
C LEU A 201 -3.98 3.44 13.53
N ALA A 202 -4.04 3.80 12.23
CA ALA A 202 -3.08 4.73 11.65
C ALA A 202 -3.13 6.11 12.32
N MET A 203 -4.31 6.57 12.79
CA MET A 203 -4.40 7.81 13.55
C MET A 203 -3.71 7.76 14.91
N VAL A 204 -3.75 6.60 15.58
CA VAL A 204 -2.98 6.38 16.82
C VAL A 204 -1.49 6.50 16.53
N TRP A 205 -1.02 5.84 15.46
CA TRP A 205 0.37 5.89 15.00
C TRP A 205 0.80 7.34 14.67
N ILE A 206 0.01 8.05 13.87
CA ILE A 206 0.27 9.43 13.44
C ILE A 206 0.29 10.39 14.64
N SER A 207 -0.68 10.26 15.55
CA SER A 207 -0.78 11.12 16.73
C SER A 207 0.43 10.98 17.64
N TYR A 208 0.91 9.75 17.85
CA TYR A 208 2.15 9.49 18.59
C TYR A 208 3.35 10.14 17.90
N ALA A 209 3.47 9.96 16.57
CA ALA A 209 4.56 10.52 15.78
C ALA A 209 4.64 12.05 15.91
N PHE A 210 3.52 12.73 15.73
CA PHE A 210 3.45 14.20 15.85
C PHE A 210 3.77 14.68 17.27
N ARG A 211 3.17 14.04 18.27
CA ARG A 211 3.33 14.46 19.68
C ARG A 211 4.77 14.33 20.17
N ASN A 212 5.47 13.30 19.72
CA ASN A 212 6.82 12.98 20.18
C ASN A 212 7.91 13.35 19.15
N ASN A 213 7.55 13.95 18.03
CA ASN A 213 8.45 14.14 16.88
C ASN A 213 9.26 12.88 16.56
N HIS A 214 8.59 11.70 16.58
CA HIS A 214 9.21 10.41 16.45
C HIS A 214 8.49 9.55 15.40
N TRP A 215 9.15 9.31 14.27
CA TRP A 215 8.56 8.64 13.10
C TRP A 215 9.06 7.20 12.91
N THR A 216 9.97 6.73 13.77
CA THR A 216 10.56 5.39 13.72
C THR A 216 9.97 4.52 14.81
N HIS A 217 8.69 4.14 14.66
CA HIS A 217 7.97 3.27 15.58
C HIS A 217 6.92 2.44 14.82
N GLY A 218 6.40 1.41 15.44
CA GLY A 218 5.38 0.51 14.90
C GLY A 218 4.62 -0.20 15.99
N PHE A 219 3.60 -0.97 15.61
CA PHE A 219 2.82 -1.78 16.53
C PHE A 219 3.33 -3.21 16.57
N SER A 220 3.19 -3.86 17.70
CA SER A 220 3.39 -5.29 17.85
C SER A 220 2.25 -5.90 18.69
N LEU A 221 1.71 -7.03 18.22
CA LEU A 221 0.72 -7.80 18.93
C LEU A 221 1.44 -8.86 19.77
N LEU A 222 1.41 -8.70 21.09
CA LEU A 222 1.97 -9.69 22.02
C LEU A 222 0.97 -10.82 22.29
N GLY A 223 1.46 -12.02 22.64
CA GLY A 223 0.62 -13.16 22.93
C GLY A 223 -0.11 -13.75 21.72
N GLN A 224 0.45 -13.60 20.52
CA GLN A 224 -0.10 -14.22 19.32
C GLN A 224 -0.15 -15.75 19.49
N LYS A 225 -1.25 -16.38 19.04
CA LYS A 225 -1.29 -17.84 18.90
C LYS A 225 -0.30 -18.25 17.80
N ALA A 226 0.50 -19.26 18.13
CA ALA A 226 1.43 -19.87 17.18
C ALA A 226 0.68 -20.55 16.02
#